data_15fe0b8687eaf615a61b578532c0a528
#
_entry.id   15fe0b8687eaf615a61b578532c0a528
#
_cell.length_a   1.000
_cell.length_b   1.000
_cell.length_c   1.000
_cell.angle_alpha   90.00
_cell.angle_beta   90.00
_cell.angle_gamma   90.00
#
_symmetry.space_group_name_H-M   'P 1'
#
loop_
_entity.id
_entity.type
_entity.pdbx_description
1 polymer ?
#
loop_
_entity_poly.entity_id
_entity_poly.type
_entity_poly.pdbx_seq_one_letter_code
_entity_poly.pdbx_strand_id
1 'polypeptide(L)'
;MISFVILHYQAIDETINCVEAINRNVNGDKRIIIVDNCSPNGSGKELIKKYTDCHTIKVICTDKNLGFAKGNNLGFFEAKKDNPDFIVVMNNDVFIEQNDFTPKVYSAYEKTKFDILGPDIYSTKIKDHQNPQRQQNYTLEELRKARKILKFKNSYKWMLKLKYLFPIWKDVQVKNEHYTPNMQKGVVLHGSCYIFSRGFIYKHNECFYNETFMYYESYILHYLAQRENLCLVYEPEIKVLHHEDVSTNLSYKSKYSKSIFVNKCLLDSCESFIDIMLDSSKKIG
;
A
#
# COMPACT_ATOMS: atom_id res chain seq x y z
N MET A 1 10.18 2.22 -19.69
CA MET A 1 10.69 2.65 -18.36
C MET A 1 9.65 2.34 -17.28
N ILE A 2 10.09 1.85 -16.12
CA ILE A 2 9.24 1.63 -14.93
C ILE A 2 9.69 2.59 -13.83
N SER A 3 8.74 3.34 -13.24
CA SER A 3 9.01 4.18 -12.08
C SER A 3 8.51 3.49 -10.81
N PHE A 4 9.28 3.59 -9.72
CA PHE A 4 8.95 3.04 -8.41
C PHE A 4 8.68 4.19 -7.44
N VAL A 5 7.61 4.07 -6.68
CA VAL A 5 7.26 4.99 -5.58
C VAL A 5 7.32 4.22 -4.28
N ILE A 6 8.17 4.66 -3.37
CA ILE A 6 8.40 4.03 -2.08
C ILE A 6 8.05 5.05 -0.99
N LEU A 7 7.04 4.73 -0.17
CA LEU A 7 6.68 5.55 0.98
C LEU A 7 7.56 5.17 2.17
N HIS A 8 8.43 6.08 2.58
CA HIS A 8 9.34 5.91 3.72
C HIS A 8 8.78 6.57 4.99
N TYR A 9 8.89 5.86 6.11
CA TYR A 9 8.67 6.40 7.45
C TYR A 9 9.56 5.69 8.47
N GLN A 10 10.59 6.37 9.00
CA GLN A 10 11.53 5.95 10.04
C GLN A 10 12.43 4.74 9.75
N ALA A 11 11.97 3.73 9.02
CA ALA A 11 12.69 2.47 8.79
C ALA A 11 13.68 2.62 7.63
N ILE A 12 14.85 3.23 7.89
CA ILE A 12 15.82 3.57 6.83
C ILE A 12 16.45 2.32 6.20
N ASP A 13 16.80 1.33 7.00
CA ASP A 13 17.45 0.11 6.51
C ASP A 13 16.53 -0.66 5.56
N GLU A 14 15.23 -0.78 5.90
CA GLU A 14 14.24 -1.40 5.01
C GLU A 14 14.12 -0.64 3.68
N THR A 15 14.10 0.70 3.72
CA THR A 15 14.03 1.51 2.50
C THR A 15 15.28 1.34 1.63
N ILE A 16 16.47 1.30 2.24
CA ILE A 16 17.72 1.07 1.52
C ILE A 16 17.72 -0.32 0.89
N ASN A 17 17.37 -1.36 1.65
CA ASN A 17 17.31 -2.74 1.17
C ASN A 17 16.28 -2.89 0.03
N CYS A 18 15.12 -2.22 0.14
CA CYS A 18 14.10 -2.19 -0.91
C CYS A 18 14.67 -1.57 -2.21
N VAL A 19 15.34 -0.42 -2.13
CA VAL A 19 16.00 0.23 -3.27
C VAL A 19 17.07 -0.66 -3.88
N GLU A 20 17.89 -1.32 -3.05
CA GLU A 20 18.93 -2.24 -3.52
C GLU A 20 18.34 -3.48 -4.21
N ALA A 21 17.24 -4.03 -3.70
CA ALA A 21 16.52 -5.12 -4.35
C ALA A 21 15.98 -4.73 -5.73
N ILE A 22 15.40 -3.53 -5.86
CA ILE A 22 14.97 -2.97 -7.15
C ILE A 22 16.16 -2.81 -8.08
N ASN A 23 17.27 -2.24 -7.62
CA ASN A 23 18.45 -2.01 -8.47
C ASN A 23 19.08 -3.31 -8.97
N ARG A 24 19.08 -4.35 -8.15
CA ARG A 24 19.66 -5.68 -8.49
C ARG A 24 18.78 -6.49 -9.43
N ASN A 25 17.46 -6.49 -9.21
CA ASN A 25 16.57 -7.47 -9.84
C ASN A 25 15.67 -6.88 -10.94
N VAL A 26 15.51 -5.57 -11.01
CA VAL A 26 14.71 -4.93 -12.05
C VAL A 26 15.63 -4.45 -13.17
N ASN A 27 15.51 -5.07 -14.33
CA ASN A 27 16.30 -4.73 -15.52
C ASN A 27 15.63 -3.63 -16.36
N GLY A 28 16.45 -2.88 -17.11
CA GLY A 28 16.02 -1.79 -17.98
C GLY A 28 15.92 -0.44 -17.29
N ASP A 29 15.42 0.56 -18.04
CA ASP A 29 15.30 1.93 -17.53
C ASP A 29 14.29 2.01 -16.39
N LYS A 30 14.76 2.54 -15.27
CA LYS A 30 13.96 2.70 -14.07
C LYS A 30 14.26 4.00 -13.36
N ARG A 31 13.26 4.48 -12.62
CA ARG A 31 13.38 5.61 -11.70
C ARG A 31 12.77 5.24 -10.36
N ILE A 32 13.36 5.72 -9.27
CA ILE A 32 12.86 5.46 -7.92
C ILE A 32 12.58 6.81 -7.25
N ILE A 33 11.36 6.97 -6.78
CA ILE A 33 10.92 8.13 -5.99
C ILE A 33 10.69 7.65 -4.56
N ILE A 34 11.48 8.15 -3.62
CA ILE A 34 11.32 7.89 -2.20
C ILE A 34 10.61 9.10 -1.60
N VAL A 35 9.46 8.89 -0.97
CA VAL A 35 8.75 9.94 -0.23
C VAL A 35 8.94 9.72 1.25
N ASP A 36 9.76 10.55 1.89
CA ASP A 36 9.85 10.58 3.35
C ASP A 36 8.66 11.33 3.93
N ASN A 37 7.82 10.58 4.63
CA ASN A 37 6.57 11.08 5.20
C ASN A 37 6.79 11.77 6.55
N CYS A 38 7.76 12.70 6.60
CA CYS A 38 8.17 13.46 7.79
C CYS A 38 8.67 12.56 8.94
N SER A 39 9.69 11.77 8.67
CA SER A 39 10.31 10.88 9.67
C SER A 39 10.97 11.67 10.80
N PRO A 40 10.52 11.51 12.07
CA PRO A 40 11.05 12.32 13.19
C PRO A 40 12.45 11.93 13.63
N ASN A 41 12.98 10.79 13.18
CA ASN A 41 14.31 10.28 13.49
C ASN A 41 15.41 10.82 12.54
N GLY A 42 15.06 11.70 11.59
CA GLY A 42 16.01 12.29 10.64
C GLY A 42 16.36 11.42 9.44
N SER A 43 15.82 10.22 9.33
CA SER A 43 16.13 9.26 8.26
C SER A 43 15.87 9.79 6.84
N GLY A 44 14.90 10.70 6.66
CA GLY A 44 14.69 11.38 5.37
C GLY A 44 15.90 12.19 4.90
N LYS A 45 16.58 12.91 5.82
CA LYS A 45 17.81 13.65 5.51
C LYS A 45 18.96 12.71 5.17
N GLU A 46 19.06 11.57 5.84
CA GLU A 46 20.07 10.56 5.54
C GLU A 46 19.86 9.94 4.16
N LEU A 47 18.62 9.68 3.76
CA LEU A 47 18.28 9.21 2.41
C LEU A 47 18.63 10.24 1.34
N ILE A 48 18.35 11.55 1.56
CA ILE A 48 18.77 12.61 0.66
C ILE A 48 20.30 12.58 0.49
N LYS A 49 21.06 12.54 1.59
CA LYS A 49 22.52 12.49 1.55
C LYS A 49 23.05 11.25 0.83
N LYS A 50 22.44 10.08 1.09
CA LYS A 50 22.84 8.80 0.48
C LYS A 50 22.67 8.81 -1.05
N TYR A 51 21.61 9.44 -1.55
CA TYR A 51 21.23 9.38 -2.97
C TYR A 51 21.46 10.69 -3.74
N THR A 52 22.18 11.66 -3.16
CA THR A 52 22.45 12.98 -3.79
C THR A 52 23.03 12.88 -5.19
N ASP A 53 23.95 11.96 -5.45
CA ASP A 53 24.62 11.80 -6.73
C ASP A 53 23.96 10.74 -7.63
N CYS A 54 22.81 10.22 -7.23
CA CYS A 54 22.10 9.18 -7.97
C CYS A 54 20.98 9.76 -8.82
N HIS A 55 21.22 9.99 -10.14
CA HIS A 55 20.27 10.60 -11.03
C HIS A 55 18.96 9.78 -11.23
N THR A 56 18.97 8.49 -10.95
CA THR A 56 17.79 7.60 -11.06
C THR A 56 16.95 7.54 -9.79
N ILE A 57 17.41 8.12 -8.68
CA ILE A 57 16.71 8.12 -7.40
C ILE A 57 16.44 9.56 -6.96
N LYS A 58 15.17 9.85 -6.62
CA LYS A 58 14.76 11.14 -6.07
C LYS A 58 14.15 10.93 -4.69
N VAL A 59 14.62 11.69 -3.70
CA VAL A 59 14.05 11.70 -2.35
C VAL A 59 13.26 12.99 -2.17
N ILE A 60 12.03 12.87 -1.68
CA ILE A 60 11.13 13.99 -1.37
C ILE A 60 10.79 13.89 0.12
N CYS A 61 11.08 14.95 0.89
CA CYS A 61 10.67 15.02 2.30
C CYS A 61 9.45 15.92 2.43
N THR A 62 8.46 15.45 3.19
CA THR A 62 7.26 16.23 3.52
C THR A 62 7.42 17.00 4.84
N ASP A 63 6.71 18.11 4.99
CA ASP A 63 6.76 18.94 6.21
C ASP A 63 5.95 18.34 7.37
N LYS A 64 5.05 17.40 7.06
CA LYS A 64 4.22 16.67 8.03
C LYS A 64 3.89 15.27 7.53
N ASN A 65 3.56 14.36 8.44
CA ASN A 65 3.07 13.03 8.05
C ASN A 65 1.70 13.16 7.35
N LEU A 66 1.68 12.87 6.06
CA LEU A 66 0.50 12.98 5.19
C LEU A 66 -0.42 11.74 5.25
N GLY A 67 0.03 10.67 5.91
CA GLY A 67 -0.61 9.35 5.87
C GLY A 67 -0.23 8.56 4.62
N PHE A 68 -0.88 7.41 4.43
CA PHE A 68 -0.54 6.47 3.36
C PHE A 68 -0.95 6.99 1.97
N ALA A 69 -2.22 7.36 1.81
CA ALA A 69 -2.76 7.77 0.50
C ALA A 69 -2.03 9.01 -0.06
N LYS A 70 -1.99 10.10 0.70
CA LYS A 70 -1.39 11.36 0.23
C LYS A 70 0.12 11.26 0.03
N GLY A 71 0.82 10.49 0.88
CA GLY A 71 2.25 10.26 0.71
C GLY A 71 2.56 9.52 -0.60
N ASN A 72 1.84 8.45 -0.89
CA ASN A 72 1.97 7.72 -2.16
C ASN A 72 1.52 8.55 -3.37
N ASN A 73 0.45 9.33 -3.25
CA ASN A 73 -0.01 10.22 -4.33
C ASN A 73 1.02 11.27 -4.69
N LEU A 74 1.74 11.83 -3.71
CA LEU A 74 2.85 12.76 -3.97
C LEU A 74 3.96 12.08 -4.80
N GLY A 75 4.35 10.87 -4.43
CA GLY A 75 5.33 10.10 -5.19
C GLY A 75 4.84 9.71 -6.58
N PHE A 76 3.58 9.30 -6.70
CA PHE A 76 2.94 8.96 -7.97
C PHE A 76 2.90 10.16 -8.92
N PHE A 77 2.50 11.32 -8.42
CA PHE A 77 2.48 12.57 -9.21
C PHE A 77 3.90 12.96 -9.69
N GLU A 78 4.91 12.77 -8.85
CA GLU A 78 6.30 13.04 -9.25
C GLU A 78 6.77 12.03 -10.30
N ALA A 79 6.51 10.74 -10.11
CA ALA A 79 6.89 9.68 -11.05
C ALA A 79 6.21 9.84 -12.43
N LYS A 80 4.97 10.35 -12.47
CA LYS A 80 4.23 10.61 -13.69
C LYS A 80 4.94 11.59 -14.64
N LYS A 81 5.73 12.53 -14.12
CA LYS A 81 6.43 13.56 -14.92
C LYS A 81 7.41 12.97 -15.93
N ASP A 82 7.93 11.80 -15.64
CA ASP A 82 8.88 11.08 -16.51
C ASP A 82 8.18 10.25 -17.61
N ASN A 83 6.83 10.30 -17.68
CA ASN A 83 6.01 9.57 -18.64
C ASN A 83 6.34 8.06 -18.73
N PRO A 84 6.35 7.32 -17.61
CA PRO A 84 6.70 5.91 -17.57
C PRO A 84 5.62 5.02 -18.21
N ASP A 85 5.99 3.78 -18.56
CA ASP A 85 5.05 2.76 -19.00
C ASP A 85 4.22 2.23 -17.83
N PHE A 86 4.89 2.13 -16.65
CA PHE A 86 4.28 1.68 -15.43
C PHE A 86 4.82 2.47 -14.24
N ILE A 87 3.96 2.70 -13.24
CA ILE A 87 4.35 3.16 -11.91
C ILE A 87 4.05 2.04 -10.91
N VAL A 88 5.08 1.58 -10.22
CA VAL A 88 4.97 0.62 -9.12
C VAL A 88 4.94 1.42 -7.82
N VAL A 89 3.82 1.37 -7.10
CA VAL A 89 3.67 1.96 -5.77
C VAL A 89 3.79 0.84 -4.76
N MET A 90 4.79 0.90 -3.89
CA MET A 90 5.08 -0.17 -2.94
C MET A 90 5.56 0.35 -1.59
N ASN A 91 5.30 -0.42 -0.55
CA ASN A 91 5.82 -0.14 0.78
C ASN A 91 7.34 -0.31 0.79
N ASN A 92 8.01 0.36 1.72
CA ASN A 92 9.46 0.27 1.88
C ASN A 92 9.96 -1.07 2.47
N ASP A 93 9.05 -1.91 2.96
CA ASP A 93 9.30 -3.27 3.46
C ASP A 93 8.84 -4.37 2.48
N VAL A 94 8.67 -4.00 1.19
CA VAL A 94 8.39 -4.93 0.08
C VAL A 94 9.60 -5.05 -0.82
N PHE A 95 9.95 -6.30 -1.20
CA PHE A 95 11.17 -6.62 -1.94
C PHE A 95 10.85 -7.40 -3.22
N ILE A 96 11.42 -6.94 -4.33
CA ILE A 96 11.40 -7.67 -5.60
C ILE A 96 12.65 -8.54 -5.65
N GLU A 97 12.48 -9.86 -5.61
CA GLU A 97 13.61 -10.79 -5.67
C GLU A 97 13.73 -11.55 -6.99
N GLN A 98 12.73 -11.42 -7.87
CA GLN A 98 12.76 -12.07 -9.18
C GLN A 98 13.42 -11.21 -10.26
N ASN A 99 14.32 -11.80 -11.04
CA ASN A 99 15.07 -11.11 -12.09
C ASN A 99 14.25 -10.84 -13.37
N ASP A 100 13.13 -11.53 -13.53
CA ASP A 100 12.22 -11.43 -14.67
C ASP A 100 10.98 -10.56 -14.38
N PHE A 101 11.06 -9.69 -13.35
CA PHE A 101 9.98 -8.78 -12.97
C PHE A 101 9.53 -7.91 -14.15
N THR A 102 10.47 -7.21 -14.79
CA THR A 102 10.17 -6.32 -15.92
C THR A 102 9.47 -7.06 -17.06
N PRO A 103 10.02 -8.12 -17.67
CA PRO A 103 9.34 -8.81 -18.77
C PRO A 103 7.98 -9.40 -18.37
N LYS A 104 7.80 -9.84 -17.13
CA LYS A 104 6.49 -10.33 -16.66
C LYS A 104 5.45 -9.22 -16.57
N VAL A 105 5.82 -8.02 -16.10
CA VAL A 105 4.91 -6.86 -16.08
C VAL A 105 4.43 -6.50 -17.49
N TYR A 106 5.36 -6.42 -18.45
CA TYR A 106 4.99 -6.15 -19.84
C TYR A 106 4.13 -7.28 -20.43
N SER A 107 4.48 -8.55 -20.20
CA SER A 107 3.69 -9.70 -20.65
C SER A 107 2.27 -9.71 -20.07
N ALA A 108 2.13 -9.43 -18.78
CA ALA A 108 0.83 -9.31 -18.12
C ALA A 108 0.00 -8.18 -18.73
N TYR A 109 0.64 -7.04 -19.04
CA TYR A 109 -0.04 -5.91 -19.69
C TYR A 109 -0.51 -6.27 -21.11
N GLU A 110 0.33 -6.92 -21.90
CA GLU A 110 -0.05 -7.34 -23.25
C GLU A 110 -1.25 -8.29 -23.24
N LYS A 111 -1.32 -9.22 -22.29
CA LYS A 111 -2.41 -10.20 -22.13
C LYS A 111 -3.72 -9.60 -21.61
N THR A 112 -3.63 -8.62 -20.73
CA THR A 112 -4.81 -8.20 -19.92
C THR A 112 -5.23 -6.78 -20.21
N LYS A 113 -4.30 -5.91 -20.63
CA LYS A 113 -4.45 -4.45 -20.74
C LYS A 113 -4.94 -3.85 -19.43
N PHE A 114 -4.38 -4.32 -18.30
CA PHE A 114 -4.78 -3.86 -16.97
C PHE A 114 -4.58 -2.35 -16.80
N ASP A 115 -5.43 -1.76 -15.99
CA ASP A 115 -5.21 -0.42 -15.44
C ASP A 115 -4.40 -0.51 -14.14
N ILE A 116 -4.77 -1.46 -13.28
CA ILE A 116 -4.16 -1.69 -11.97
C ILE A 116 -3.85 -3.18 -11.81
N LEU A 117 -2.61 -3.52 -11.46
CA LEU A 117 -2.21 -4.90 -11.21
C LEU A 117 -1.65 -5.04 -9.79
N GLY A 118 -2.00 -6.11 -9.11
CA GLY A 118 -1.39 -6.56 -7.86
C GLY A 118 -0.59 -7.85 -8.09
N PRO A 119 0.69 -7.90 -7.69
CA PRO A 119 1.49 -9.11 -7.72
C PRO A 119 1.08 -10.10 -6.65
N ASP A 120 1.61 -11.32 -6.70
CA ASP A 120 1.62 -12.22 -5.56
C ASP A 120 2.53 -11.66 -4.45
N ILE A 121 1.98 -11.45 -3.27
CA ILE A 121 2.67 -10.84 -2.13
C ILE A 121 2.80 -11.91 -1.04
N TYR A 122 4.01 -12.42 -0.85
CA TYR A 122 4.28 -13.38 0.22
C TYR A 122 4.79 -12.67 1.47
N SER A 123 4.07 -12.79 2.57
CA SER A 123 4.51 -12.26 3.87
C SER A 123 5.48 -13.23 4.54
N THR A 124 6.70 -12.76 4.81
CA THR A 124 7.72 -13.53 5.52
C THR A 124 7.39 -13.70 7.01
N LYS A 125 6.57 -12.80 7.56
CA LYS A 125 6.17 -12.77 8.96
C LYS A 125 5.06 -13.78 9.28
N ILE A 126 3.96 -13.75 8.51
CA ILE A 126 2.85 -14.69 8.72
C ILE A 126 3.00 -15.97 7.91
N LYS A 127 3.98 -16.00 6.97
CA LYS A 127 4.28 -17.12 6.06
C LYS A 127 3.06 -17.52 5.24
N ASP A 128 2.42 -16.51 4.62
CA ASP A 128 1.22 -16.68 3.82
C ASP A 128 1.16 -15.63 2.70
N HIS A 129 0.32 -15.88 1.70
CA HIS A 129 0.06 -14.98 0.58
C HIS A 129 -1.01 -13.96 0.96
N GLN A 130 -0.78 -12.69 0.62
CA GLN A 130 -1.65 -11.58 1.01
C GLN A 130 -2.52 -11.06 -0.15
N ASN A 131 -2.25 -11.52 -1.37
CA ASN A 131 -2.97 -11.09 -2.55
C ASN A 131 -3.57 -12.31 -3.29
N PRO A 132 -4.83 -12.27 -3.71
CA PRO A 132 -5.82 -11.21 -3.50
C PRO A 132 -6.18 -11.01 -2.03
N GLN A 133 -6.33 -9.76 -1.61
CA GLN A 133 -6.70 -9.45 -0.23
C GLN A 133 -8.12 -9.93 0.10
N ARG A 134 -9.02 -9.83 -0.88
CA ARG A 134 -10.40 -10.29 -0.76
C ARG A 134 -11.00 -10.55 -2.15
N GLN A 135 -11.88 -11.55 -2.26
CA GLN A 135 -12.56 -11.85 -3.53
C GLN A 135 -13.62 -10.79 -3.87
N GLN A 136 -14.31 -10.26 -2.89
CA GLN A 136 -15.34 -9.24 -3.03
C GLN A 136 -15.11 -8.11 -2.06
N ASN A 137 -15.49 -6.91 -2.45
CA ASN A 137 -15.38 -5.74 -1.58
C ASN A 137 -16.41 -5.75 -0.45
N TYR A 138 -16.26 -4.84 0.49
CA TYR A 138 -17.25 -4.59 1.52
C TYR A 138 -18.55 -4.06 0.94
N THR A 139 -19.66 -4.55 1.47
CA THR A 139 -20.97 -3.95 1.27
C THR A 139 -21.18 -2.76 2.21
N LEU A 140 -22.09 -1.87 1.88
CA LEU A 140 -22.45 -0.74 2.74
C LEU A 140 -22.93 -1.21 4.13
N GLU A 141 -23.63 -2.36 4.19
CA GLU A 141 -24.09 -2.94 5.45
C GLU A 141 -22.92 -3.42 6.31
N GLU A 142 -21.95 -4.12 5.73
CA GLU A 142 -20.73 -4.56 6.43
C GLU A 142 -19.96 -3.35 6.99
N LEU A 143 -19.79 -2.28 6.20
CA LEU A 143 -19.13 -1.06 6.66
C LEU A 143 -19.90 -0.37 7.79
N ARG A 144 -21.23 -0.33 7.73
CA ARG A 144 -22.05 0.22 8.81
C ARG A 144 -21.91 -0.60 10.10
N LYS A 145 -21.82 -1.93 10.00
CA LYS A 145 -21.54 -2.81 11.15
C LYS A 145 -20.12 -2.58 11.69
N ALA A 146 -19.11 -2.53 10.82
CA ALA A 146 -17.73 -2.23 11.20
C ALA A 146 -17.62 -0.87 11.92
N ARG A 147 -18.25 0.18 11.37
CA ARG A 147 -18.29 1.51 12.00
C ARG A 147 -18.85 1.48 13.43
N LYS A 148 -19.95 0.76 13.66
CA LYS A 148 -20.53 0.62 15.02
C LYS A 148 -19.53 0.01 15.98
N ILE A 149 -18.85 -1.08 15.57
CA ILE A 149 -17.83 -1.76 16.39
C ILE A 149 -16.64 -0.83 16.66
N LEU A 150 -16.17 -0.12 15.62
CA LEU A 150 -15.03 0.81 15.74
C LEU A 150 -15.38 2.01 16.64
N LYS A 151 -16.59 2.58 16.52
CA LYS A 151 -17.09 3.63 17.44
C LYS A 151 -17.12 3.12 18.88
N PHE A 152 -17.63 1.94 19.13
CA PHE A 152 -17.61 1.33 20.46
C PHE A 152 -16.18 1.19 21.00
N LYS A 153 -15.26 0.60 20.23
CA LYS A 153 -13.84 0.45 20.62
C LYS A 153 -13.17 1.79 20.93
N ASN A 154 -13.45 2.83 20.16
CA ASN A 154 -12.89 4.17 20.36
C ASN A 154 -13.50 4.89 21.57
N SER A 155 -14.77 4.64 21.91
CA SER A 155 -15.42 5.21 23.09
C SER A 155 -14.94 4.53 24.38
N TYR A 156 -14.70 3.22 24.35
CA TYR A 156 -14.30 2.42 25.52
C TYR A 156 -12.82 2.00 25.48
N LYS A 157 -11.92 2.98 25.26
CA LYS A 157 -10.47 2.75 25.19
C LYS A 157 -9.89 2.02 26.41
N TRP A 158 -10.47 2.19 27.60
CA TRP A 158 -10.05 1.52 28.81
C TRP A 158 -10.21 -0.02 28.73
N MET A 159 -11.18 -0.54 27.98
CA MET A 159 -11.31 -1.98 27.75
C MET A 159 -10.13 -2.56 26.97
N LEU A 160 -9.57 -1.79 26.02
CA LEU A 160 -8.34 -2.18 25.34
C LEU A 160 -7.16 -2.25 26.31
N LYS A 161 -7.10 -1.36 27.30
CA LYS A 161 -6.06 -1.40 28.33
C LYS A 161 -6.14 -2.69 29.16
N LEU A 162 -7.36 -3.13 29.52
CA LEU A 162 -7.56 -4.41 30.22
C LEU A 162 -7.12 -5.62 29.38
N LYS A 163 -7.42 -5.65 28.08
CA LYS A 163 -6.96 -6.72 27.17
C LYS A 163 -5.43 -6.89 27.20
N TYR A 164 -4.68 -5.80 27.30
CA TYR A 164 -3.21 -5.84 27.33
C TYR A 164 -2.62 -6.06 28.74
N LEU A 165 -3.37 -5.79 29.79
CA LEU A 165 -2.98 -6.10 31.16
C LEU A 165 -3.22 -7.59 31.50
N PHE A 166 -4.24 -8.20 30.90
CA PHE A 166 -4.59 -9.61 31.09
C PHE A 166 -4.54 -10.34 29.74
N PRO A 167 -3.38 -10.88 29.30
CA PRO A 167 -3.24 -11.52 28.00
C PRO A 167 -3.88 -12.93 27.99
N ILE A 168 -5.17 -13.03 28.33
CA ILE A 168 -5.96 -14.27 28.31
C ILE A 168 -6.35 -14.67 26.87
N TRP A 169 -6.29 -13.71 25.93
CA TRP A 169 -6.68 -13.91 24.55
C TRP A 169 -5.42 -14.04 23.68
N LYS A 170 -5.04 -15.28 23.36
CA LYS A 170 -4.09 -15.54 22.27
C LYS A 170 -4.79 -15.16 20.97
N ASP A 171 -4.19 -14.29 20.18
CA ASP A 171 -4.63 -14.06 18.80
C ASP A 171 -4.49 -15.40 18.06
N VAL A 172 -5.61 -16.01 17.71
CA VAL A 172 -5.63 -17.21 16.89
C VAL A 172 -5.23 -16.75 15.50
N GLN A 173 -4.00 -17.06 15.11
CA GLN A 173 -3.59 -16.95 13.72
C GLN A 173 -4.34 -18.06 12.97
N VAL A 174 -5.35 -17.66 12.21
CA VAL A 174 -5.99 -18.55 11.25
C VAL A 174 -4.98 -18.72 10.11
N LYS A 175 -4.33 -19.87 10.06
CA LYS A 175 -3.55 -20.30 8.89
C LYS A 175 -4.52 -20.63 7.77
N ASN A 176 -4.78 -19.69 6.91
CA ASN A 176 -5.36 -19.96 5.61
C ASN A 176 -4.26 -19.75 4.57
N GLU A 177 -3.81 -20.81 3.93
CA GLU A 177 -2.99 -20.68 2.74
C GLU A 177 -3.85 -20.05 1.64
N HIS A 178 -3.69 -18.74 1.45
CA HIS A 178 -4.50 -17.97 0.49
C HIS A 178 -3.89 -17.96 -0.91
N TYR A 179 -2.89 -18.82 -1.18
CA TYR A 179 -2.27 -18.84 -2.50
C TYR A 179 -3.25 -19.21 -3.59
N THR A 180 -3.35 -18.32 -4.57
CA THR A 180 -4.14 -18.52 -5.77
C THR A 180 -3.20 -18.61 -6.98
N PRO A 181 -3.03 -19.79 -7.60
CA PRO A 181 -2.08 -19.98 -8.69
C PRO A 181 -2.53 -19.37 -10.03
N ASN A 182 -3.77 -18.95 -10.14
CA ASN A 182 -4.35 -18.42 -11.37
C ASN A 182 -4.56 -16.92 -11.28
N MET A 183 -4.32 -16.23 -12.39
CA MET A 183 -4.68 -14.83 -12.56
C MET A 183 -6.18 -14.62 -12.31
N GLN A 184 -6.51 -13.51 -11.63
CA GLN A 184 -7.89 -13.13 -11.35
C GLN A 184 -8.14 -11.68 -11.74
N LYS A 185 -9.39 -11.36 -12.12
CA LYS A 185 -9.83 -10.00 -12.43
C LYS A 185 -10.91 -9.54 -11.47
N GLY A 186 -10.91 -8.23 -11.17
CA GLY A 186 -11.95 -7.60 -10.36
C GLY A 186 -11.91 -7.98 -8.87
N VAL A 187 -10.80 -8.53 -8.37
CA VAL A 187 -10.59 -8.84 -6.95
C VAL A 187 -10.00 -7.65 -6.21
N VAL A 188 -10.16 -7.61 -4.89
CA VAL A 188 -9.52 -6.60 -4.04
C VAL A 188 -8.04 -6.94 -3.90
N LEU A 189 -7.19 -6.05 -4.38
CA LEU A 189 -5.74 -6.19 -4.31
C LEU A 189 -5.19 -5.69 -2.99
N HIS A 190 -4.06 -6.24 -2.52
CA HIS A 190 -3.42 -5.84 -1.27
C HIS A 190 -2.61 -4.55 -1.41
N GLY A 191 -2.68 -3.69 -0.39
CA GLY A 191 -2.15 -2.32 -0.40
C GLY A 191 -0.64 -2.17 -0.43
N SER A 192 0.14 -3.23 -0.21
CA SER A 192 1.59 -3.09 -0.08
C SER A 192 2.34 -3.00 -1.42
N CYS A 193 1.73 -3.40 -2.54
CA CYS A 193 2.32 -3.27 -3.87
C CYS A 193 1.26 -3.22 -4.97
N TYR A 194 1.31 -2.16 -5.78
CA TYR A 194 0.48 -1.97 -6.98
C TYR A 194 1.33 -1.60 -8.17
N ILE A 195 0.90 -2.02 -9.35
CA ILE A 195 1.48 -1.64 -10.64
C ILE A 195 0.39 -0.94 -11.44
N PHE A 196 0.57 0.35 -11.69
CA PHE A 196 -0.33 1.18 -12.48
C PHE A 196 0.18 1.29 -13.91
N SER A 197 -0.69 1.04 -14.90
CA SER A 197 -0.33 1.12 -16.30
C SER A 197 -0.29 2.56 -16.82
N ARG A 198 0.34 2.78 -17.98
CA ARG A 198 0.34 4.07 -18.67
C ARG A 198 -1.06 4.62 -18.90
N GLY A 199 -2.04 3.75 -19.20
CA GLY A 199 -3.43 4.15 -19.40
C GLY A 199 -4.04 4.77 -18.15
N PHE A 200 -3.79 4.19 -16.98
CA PHE A 200 -4.17 4.74 -15.68
C PHE A 200 -3.41 6.04 -15.37
N ILE A 201 -2.08 6.02 -15.51
CA ILE A 201 -1.19 7.16 -15.23
C ILE A 201 -1.60 8.40 -16.02
N TYR A 202 -2.00 8.21 -17.28
CA TYR A 202 -2.42 9.32 -18.12
C TYR A 202 -3.72 9.97 -17.64
N LYS A 203 -4.68 9.16 -17.18
CA LYS A 203 -6.02 9.62 -16.77
C LYS A 203 -6.07 10.19 -15.35
N HIS A 204 -5.17 9.73 -14.45
CA HIS A 204 -5.22 10.09 -13.03
C HIS A 204 -3.95 10.81 -12.58
N ASN A 205 -4.10 11.76 -11.66
CA ASN A 205 -2.99 12.43 -11.00
C ASN A 205 -2.65 11.80 -9.62
N GLU A 206 -3.56 11.00 -9.11
CA GLU A 206 -3.45 10.29 -7.83
C GLU A 206 -3.70 8.81 -8.04
N CYS A 207 -3.08 7.95 -7.23
CA CYS A 207 -3.29 6.51 -7.27
C CYS A 207 -4.22 6.00 -6.16
N PHE A 208 -4.46 6.82 -5.14
CA PHE A 208 -5.38 6.53 -4.05
C PHE A 208 -6.30 7.72 -3.78
N TYR A 209 -7.49 7.44 -3.27
CA TYR A 209 -8.37 8.47 -2.74
C TYR A 209 -7.70 9.20 -1.56
N ASN A 210 -7.61 10.52 -1.63
CA ASN A 210 -6.71 11.32 -0.80
C ASN A 210 -7.27 11.75 0.57
N GLU A 211 -8.51 11.40 0.91
CA GLU A 211 -9.13 11.81 2.18
C GLU A 211 -8.99 10.76 3.30
N THR A 212 -8.25 9.66 3.07
CA THR A 212 -7.88 8.73 4.12
C THR A 212 -6.46 8.97 4.63
N PHE A 213 -6.26 8.82 5.94
CA PHE A 213 -4.91 8.86 6.50
C PHE A 213 -4.23 7.50 6.39
N MET A 214 -4.92 6.43 6.79
CA MET A 214 -4.42 5.05 6.76
C MET A 214 -5.57 4.06 6.89
N TYR A 215 -5.42 2.90 6.23
CA TYR A 215 -6.38 1.81 6.13
C TYR A 215 -7.57 2.07 5.18
N TYR A 216 -8.16 1.00 4.69
CA TYR A 216 -9.22 0.96 3.69
C TYR A 216 -8.84 1.45 2.28
N GLU A 217 -7.62 1.97 2.04
CA GLU A 217 -7.20 2.47 0.72
C GLU A 217 -7.40 1.43 -0.39
N SER A 218 -7.03 0.18 -0.15
CA SER A 218 -7.21 -0.93 -1.10
C SER A 218 -8.68 -1.16 -1.47
N TYR A 219 -9.55 -1.12 -0.48
CA TYR A 219 -10.99 -1.32 -0.66
C TYR A 219 -11.63 -0.13 -1.37
N ILE A 220 -11.22 1.07 -1.03
CA ILE A 220 -11.69 2.30 -1.67
C ILE A 220 -11.21 2.32 -3.13
N LEU A 221 -9.92 2.03 -3.38
CA LEU A 221 -9.36 1.96 -4.73
C LEU A 221 -10.12 0.94 -5.59
N HIS A 222 -10.36 -0.27 -5.05
CA HIS A 222 -11.13 -1.29 -5.76
C HIS A 222 -12.56 -0.81 -6.08
N TYR A 223 -13.26 -0.18 -5.12
CA TYR A 223 -14.61 0.30 -5.31
C TYR A 223 -14.69 1.40 -6.39
N LEU A 224 -13.79 2.39 -6.32
CA LEU A 224 -13.72 3.48 -7.28
C LEU A 224 -13.30 2.97 -8.67
N ALA A 225 -12.32 2.07 -8.73
CA ALA A 225 -11.87 1.45 -9.98
C ALA A 225 -13.01 0.66 -10.68
N GLN A 226 -13.84 -0.06 -9.92
CA GLN A 226 -15.03 -0.70 -10.50
C GLN A 226 -16.03 0.33 -11.06
N ARG A 227 -16.26 1.44 -10.36
CA ARG A 227 -17.14 2.53 -10.84
C ARG A 227 -16.61 3.20 -12.10
N GLU A 228 -15.31 3.30 -12.24
CA GLU A 228 -14.63 3.87 -13.41
C GLU A 228 -14.38 2.85 -14.52
N ASN A 229 -14.87 1.59 -14.37
CA ASN A 229 -14.66 0.47 -15.28
C ASN A 229 -13.19 0.17 -15.57
N LEU A 230 -12.32 0.36 -14.57
CA LEU A 230 -10.90 0.03 -14.67
C LEU A 230 -10.67 -1.48 -14.54
N CYS A 231 -9.68 -1.97 -15.28
CA CYS A 231 -9.28 -3.38 -15.26
C CYS A 231 -8.29 -3.63 -14.11
N LEU A 232 -8.79 -4.24 -13.01
CA LEU A 232 -7.95 -4.72 -11.91
C LEU A 232 -7.57 -6.17 -12.15
N VAL A 233 -6.28 -6.49 -12.01
CA VAL A 233 -5.74 -7.83 -12.23
C VAL A 233 -4.85 -8.24 -11.06
N TYR A 234 -5.06 -9.43 -10.53
CA TYR A 234 -4.08 -10.16 -9.72
C TYR A 234 -3.26 -11.07 -10.64
N GLU A 235 -1.93 -10.98 -10.59
CA GLU A 235 -1.01 -11.78 -11.41
C GLU A 235 -0.03 -12.57 -10.52
N PRO A 236 -0.23 -13.88 -10.34
CA PRO A 236 0.60 -14.71 -9.46
C PRO A 236 2.01 -14.96 -9.98
N GLU A 237 2.27 -14.74 -11.27
CA GLU A 237 3.60 -14.90 -11.86
C GLU A 237 4.56 -13.76 -11.47
N ILE A 238 4.04 -12.60 -11.07
CA ILE A 238 4.81 -11.48 -10.52
C ILE A 238 4.82 -11.62 -9.01
N LYS A 239 6.00 -11.77 -8.40
CA LYS A 239 6.15 -12.10 -6.98
C LYS A 239 6.96 -11.05 -6.24
N VAL A 240 6.51 -10.71 -5.05
CA VAL A 240 7.24 -9.84 -4.12
C VAL A 240 7.18 -10.41 -2.71
N LEU A 241 8.21 -10.12 -1.91
CA LEU A 241 8.26 -10.45 -0.49
C LEU A 241 7.87 -9.25 0.35
N HIS A 242 7.14 -9.46 1.43
CA HIS A 242 6.71 -8.42 2.36
C HIS A 242 7.13 -8.76 3.80
N HIS A 243 7.97 -7.93 4.41
CA HIS A 243 8.49 -8.16 5.77
C HIS A 243 7.52 -7.73 6.87
N GLU A 244 6.57 -6.87 6.56
CA GLU A 244 5.48 -6.34 7.40
C GLU A 244 5.87 -5.56 8.66
N ASP A 245 5.10 -4.51 8.92
CA ASP A 245 5.00 -3.79 10.20
C ASP A 245 6.29 -3.10 10.71
N VAL A 246 7.37 -3.02 9.95
CA VAL A 246 8.63 -2.46 10.46
C VAL A 246 8.45 -0.99 10.85
N SER A 247 7.94 -0.16 9.96
CA SER A 247 7.72 1.27 10.21
C SER A 247 6.68 1.53 11.30
N THR A 248 5.59 0.75 11.33
CA THR A 248 4.52 0.93 12.31
C THR A 248 4.98 0.50 13.72
N ASN A 249 5.80 -0.55 13.82
CA ASN A 249 6.33 -0.99 15.12
C ASN A 249 7.31 0.01 15.72
N LEU A 250 8.12 0.68 14.90
CA LEU A 250 9.04 1.73 15.36
C LEU A 250 8.32 2.98 15.87
N SER A 251 7.09 3.23 15.42
CA SER A 251 6.35 4.45 15.71
C SER A 251 5.66 4.47 17.09
N TYR A 252 5.47 3.32 17.74
CA TYR A 252 4.69 3.23 18.98
C TYR A 252 5.43 2.54 20.11
N LYS A 253 5.48 3.23 21.27
CA LYS A 253 6.12 2.71 22.49
C LYS A 253 5.39 1.52 23.14
N SER A 254 4.12 1.30 22.81
CA SER A 254 3.33 0.21 23.38
C SER A 254 2.27 -0.33 22.41
N LYS A 255 1.94 -1.62 22.54
CA LYS A 255 0.84 -2.24 21.77
C LYS A 255 -0.50 -1.54 22.01
N TYR A 256 -0.71 -0.99 23.21
CA TYR A 256 -1.92 -0.24 23.53
C TYR A 256 -2.01 1.07 22.74
N SER A 257 -0.96 1.89 22.73
CA SER A 257 -0.94 3.15 21.98
C SER A 257 -1.09 2.90 20.46
N LYS A 258 -0.42 1.87 19.93
CA LYS A 258 -0.60 1.41 18.53
C LYS A 258 -2.06 1.06 18.26
N SER A 259 -2.71 0.29 19.15
CA SER A 259 -4.10 -0.14 18.97
C SER A 259 -5.10 1.01 18.98
N ILE A 260 -4.89 2.03 19.83
CA ILE A 260 -5.74 3.24 19.85
C ILE A 260 -5.62 3.99 18.52
N PHE A 261 -4.40 4.21 18.05
CA PHE A 261 -4.17 4.88 16.78
C PHE A 261 -4.81 4.12 15.62
N VAL A 262 -4.55 2.81 15.52
CA VAL A 262 -5.12 1.94 14.48
C VAL A 262 -6.65 1.99 14.48
N ASN A 263 -7.30 1.86 15.65
CA ASN A 263 -8.76 1.91 15.74
C ASN A 263 -9.32 3.29 15.31
N LYS A 264 -8.61 4.37 15.62
CA LYS A 264 -9.00 5.71 15.17
C LYS A 264 -8.92 5.81 13.65
N CYS A 265 -7.79 5.47 13.05
CA CYS A 265 -7.61 5.53 11.59
C CYS A 265 -8.60 4.62 10.85
N LEU A 266 -8.85 3.41 11.39
CA LEU A 266 -9.86 2.50 10.83
C LEU A 266 -11.27 3.12 10.88
N LEU A 267 -11.63 3.81 11.95
CA LEU A 267 -12.93 4.47 12.05
C LEU A 267 -13.04 5.60 11.03
N ASP A 268 -12.06 6.50 11.01
CA ASP A 268 -12.06 7.66 10.11
C ASP A 268 -12.13 7.21 8.64
N SER A 269 -11.31 6.22 8.24
CA SER A 269 -11.30 5.69 6.87
C SER A 269 -12.55 4.86 6.53
N CYS A 270 -13.15 4.17 7.51
CA CYS A 270 -14.42 3.48 7.33
C CYS A 270 -15.57 4.48 7.08
N GLU A 271 -15.58 5.62 7.78
CA GLU A 271 -16.55 6.70 7.55
C GLU A 271 -16.37 7.30 6.17
N SER A 272 -15.13 7.64 5.77
CA SER A 272 -14.82 8.10 4.42
C SER A 272 -15.30 7.10 3.35
N PHE A 273 -15.10 5.80 3.56
CA PHE A 273 -15.56 4.79 2.58
C PHE A 273 -17.09 4.70 2.50
N ILE A 274 -17.80 4.83 3.62
CA ILE A 274 -19.27 4.91 3.61
C ILE A 274 -19.73 6.13 2.81
N ASP A 275 -19.09 7.29 3.02
CA ASP A 275 -19.44 8.54 2.30
C ASP A 275 -19.17 8.42 0.81
N ILE A 276 -18.07 7.76 0.40
CA ILE A 276 -17.78 7.45 -1.01
C ILE A 276 -18.86 6.57 -1.63
N MET A 277 -19.35 5.56 -0.89
CA MET A 277 -20.41 4.69 -1.40
C MET A 277 -21.76 5.40 -1.55
N LEU A 278 -22.02 6.43 -0.76
CA LEU A 278 -23.25 7.21 -0.79
C LEU A 278 -23.17 8.39 -1.78
N ASP A 279 -21.96 8.83 -2.12
CA ASP A 279 -21.73 9.96 -3.05
C ASP A 279 -21.13 9.46 -4.37
N SER A 280 -21.94 9.51 -5.43
CA SER A 280 -21.52 9.08 -6.76
C SER A 280 -20.51 10.01 -7.45
N SER A 281 -20.31 11.22 -6.94
CA SER A 281 -19.35 12.20 -7.51
C SER A 281 -17.89 11.92 -7.14
N LYS A 282 -17.62 11.14 -6.09
CA LYS A 282 -16.27 10.80 -5.63
C LYS A 282 -15.56 9.89 -6.64
N LYS A 283 -14.28 10.19 -6.93
CA LYS A 283 -13.44 9.48 -7.91
C LYS A 283 -12.04 9.26 -7.37
N ILE A 284 -11.25 8.43 -8.07
CA ILE A 284 -9.79 8.43 -7.96
C ILE A 284 -9.32 9.78 -8.48
N GLY A 285 -8.43 10.46 -7.81
CA GLY A 285 -7.99 11.82 -8.12
C GLY A 285 -7.24 12.01 -9.44
#